data_45df498e6fb52861b3558e69dff985c3
#
_entry.id   45df498e6fb52861b3558e69dff985c3
#
_cell.length_a   1.000
_cell.length_b   1.000
_cell.length_c   1.000
_cell.angle_alpha   90.00
_cell.angle_beta   90.00
_cell.angle_gamma   90.00
#
_symmetry.space_group_name_H-M   'P 1'
#
loop_
_entity.id
_entity.type
_entity.pdbx_description
1 polymer ?
#
loop_
_entity_poly.entity_id
_entity_poly.type
_entity_poly.pdbx_seq_one_letter_code
_entity_poly.pdbx_strand_id
1 'polypeptide(L)'
;MGVKGYAIHLSFSPGNGVLMRDNTPKSTRTQGGDPIADYIRADTRLPAYLPYPRFLLKMEISQTAKLLYSLLLDRSTLSQKNKWLDDEGRIYIIYPIAEIAEILDKGSTTIKGALNELDTAGLLERERGGFSAPNRLYVKVPPVPQVQFSDQLMPGSP
;
A
#
# COMPACT_ATOMS: atom_id res chain seq x y z
N MET A 1 1.97 -10.87 5.89
CA MET A 1 3.03 -10.71 5.59
C MET A 1 3.46 -9.42 5.38
N GLY A 2 4.02 -8.84 6.07
CA GLY A 2 4.35 -7.55 6.03
C GLY A 2 5.54 -7.31 5.27
N VAL A 3 5.50 -6.34 4.58
CA VAL A 3 6.59 -6.00 3.89
C VAL A 3 7.33 -5.19 4.82
N LYS A 4 8.45 -5.55 5.22
CA LYS A 4 9.12 -4.80 6.09
C LYS A 4 9.70 -3.72 5.40
N GLY A 5 9.80 -2.70 5.93
CA GLY A 5 10.31 -1.55 5.35
C GLY A 5 11.66 -1.79 4.86
N TYR A 6 11.91 -1.52 3.74
CA TYR A 6 13.12 -1.81 3.20
C TYR A 6 13.92 -0.62 3.02
N ALA A 7 15.11 -0.72 3.38
CA ALA A 7 16.02 0.33 3.13
C ALA A 7 16.70 -0.03 1.86
N ILE A 8 16.64 0.73 0.93
CA ILE A 8 17.26 0.41 -0.27
C ILE A 8 18.68 0.77 -0.18
N HIS A 9 19.50 -0.15 -0.19
CA HIS A 9 20.87 0.09 -0.07
C HIS A 9 21.52 -0.37 -1.31
N LEU A 10 22.01 0.46 -2.07
CA LEU A 10 22.64 0.08 -3.24
C LEU A 10 24.03 -0.22 -3.03
N SER A 11 24.34 -1.28 -2.64
CA SER A 11 25.65 -1.61 -2.49
C SER A 11 26.16 -2.06 -3.76
N PHE A 12 26.86 -1.40 -4.45
CA PHE A 12 27.26 -1.80 -5.61
C PHE A 12 28.64 -2.15 -5.65
N SER A 13 29.01 -3.20 -5.98
CA SER A 13 30.29 -3.62 -5.98
C SER A 13 30.83 -3.59 -7.30
N PRO A 14 31.48 -2.74 -7.58
CA PRO A 14 31.95 -2.60 -8.85
C PRO A 14 33.00 -3.53 -9.15
N GLY A 15 33.14 -3.74 -10.10
CA GLY A 15 34.21 -4.32 -10.47
C GLY A 15 34.63 -5.63 -10.19
N ASN A 16 34.76 -6.03 -9.37
CA ASN A 16 35.25 -7.22 -9.13
C ASN A 16 34.35 -8.23 -9.22
N GLY A 17 33.59 -8.17 -10.05
CA GLY A 17 32.69 -9.11 -10.09
C GLY A 17 33.18 -10.42 -10.02
N VAL A 18 34.23 -10.54 -10.26
CA VAL A 18 34.73 -11.74 -10.22
C VAL A 18 34.40 -12.50 -9.12
N LEU A 19 34.50 -12.04 -8.10
CA LEU A 19 34.31 -12.76 -7.04
C LEU A 19 33.10 -13.23 -6.82
N MET A 20 32.27 -12.72 -7.29
CA MET A 20 31.09 -13.09 -6.91
C MET A 20 30.71 -14.38 -7.21
N ARG A 21 31.24 -14.95 -8.00
CA ARG A 21 30.75 -16.14 -8.32
C ARG A 21 30.42 -17.00 -7.28
N ASP A 22 31.17 -17.14 -6.48
CA ASP A 22 30.92 -18.16 -5.57
C ASP A 22 29.94 -17.77 -4.66
N ASN A 23 29.54 -16.69 -4.70
CA ASN A 23 28.65 -16.38 -3.78
C ASN A 23 27.38 -16.71 -4.14
N THR A 24 27.18 -17.49 -4.92
CA THR A 24 25.94 -17.91 -5.14
C THR A 24 25.44 -18.17 -3.88
N PRO A 25 24.48 -17.62 -3.53
CA PRO A 25 23.95 -17.75 -2.26
C PRO A 25 23.50 -19.06 -2.09
N LYS A 26 24.01 -19.65 -1.31
CA LYS A 26 23.62 -20.85 -1.01
C LYS A 26 22.43 -20.63 -0.36
N SER A 27 21.47 -20.41 -0.88
CA SER A 27 20.32 -20.15 -0.32
C SER A 27 20.08 -21.02 0.71
N THR A 28 20.15 -20.48 1.70
CA THR A 28 19.90 -21.20 2.75
C THR A 28 18.54 -21.48 2.82
N ARG A 29 18.03 -22.41 2.42
CA ARG A 29 16.76 -22.72 2.60
C ARG A 29 16.58 -23.54 3.76
N THR A 30 15.73 -23.25 4.53
CA THR A 30 15.51 -24.04 5.67
C THR A 30 14.78 -25.19 5.21
N GLN A 31 15.04 -26.24 5.67
CA GLN A 31 14.37 -27.37 5.27
C GLN A 31 13.04 -27.38 5.75
N GLY A 32 12.10 -27.47 5.00
CA GLY A 32 10.75 -27.62 5.45
C GLY A 32 10.12 -26.38 5.97
N GLY A 33 10.68 -25.28 5.84
CA GLY A 33 10.08 -24.13 6.38
C GLY A 33 9.77 -23.14 5.32
N ASP A 34 9.15 -22.04 5.67
CA ASP A 34 8.90 -21.00 4.75
C ASP A 34 10.20 -20.38 4.32
N PRO A 35 10.24 -19.85 3.15
CA PRO A 35 11.47 -19.26 2.66
C PRO A 35 11.91 -18.11 3.54
N ILE A 36 13.19 -18.07 3.82
CA ILE A 36 13.72 -17.01 4.63
C ILE A 36 13.97 -15.81 3.74
N ALA A 37 13.72 -14.65 4.25
CA ALA A 37 13.98 -13.43 3.49
C ALA A 37 15.47 -13.32 3.15
N ASP A 38 15.75 -12.86 1.98
CA ASP A 38 17.11 -12.68 1.50
C ASP A 38 17.34 -11.22 1.15
N TYR A 39 18.55 -10.87 0.84
CA TYR A 39 18.92 -9.48 0.55
C TYR A 39 18.34 -9.03 -0.79
N ILE A 40 18.05 -7.76 -0.91
CA ILE A 40 17.67 -7.20 -2.18
C ILE A 40 18.92 -7.03 -3.02
N ARG A 41 18.88 -7.51 -4.22
CA ARG A 41 19.99 -7.41 -5.17
C ARG A 41 19.49 -6.66 -6.40
N ALA A 42 20.37 -6.38 -7.30
CA ALA A 42 20.03 -5.57 -8.47
C ALA A 42 18.91 -6.15 -9.31
N ASP A 43 18.78 -7.44 -9.33
CA ASP A 43 17.74 -8.11 -10.12
C ASP A 43 16.60 -8.66 -9.28
N THR A 44 16.50 -8.28 -8.03
CA THR A 44 15.45 -8.81 -7.18
C THR A 44 14.10 -8.27 -7.60
N ARG A 45 13.14 -9.16 -7.72
CA ARG A 45 11.78 -8.74 -7.98
C ARG A 45 11.08 -8.59 -6.66
N LEU A 46 10.45 -7.46 -6.50
CA LEU A 46 9.75 -7.22 -5.25
C LEU A 46 8.43 -7.99 -5.22
N PRO A 47 8.03 -8.44 -4.06
CA PRO A 47 6.73 -9.07 -3.91
C PRO A 47 5.63 -8.04 -4.07
N ALA A 48 4.42 -8.48 -4.18
CA ALA A 48 3.28 -7.57 -4.24
C ALA A 48 3.23 -6.74 -2.96
N TYR A 49 2.84 -5.50 -3.07
CA TYR A 49 2.76 -4.63 -1.92
C TYR A 49 1.56 -3.70 -2.05
N LEU A 50 1.15 -3.14 -0.94
CA LEU A 50 0.07 -2.17 -0.91
C LEU A 50 0.63 -0.76 -1.02
N PRO A 51 -0.09 0.16 -1.66
CA PRO A 51 0.34 1.54 -1.70
C PRO A 51 0.18 2.15 -0.30
N TYR A 52 1.20 2.74 0.22
CA TYR A 52 1.13 3.40 1.52
C TYR A 52 1.52 4.87 1.34
N PRO A 53 0.55 5.75 1.14
CA PRO A 53 0.85 7.14 0.91
C PRO A 53 1.59 7.78 2.08
N ARG A 54 2.57 8.57 1.76
CA ARG A 54 3.44 9.12 2.81
C ARG A 54 2.70 10.01 3.80
N PHE A 55 1.63 10.65 3.39
CA PHE A 55 0.91 11.51 4.32
C PHE A 55 0.38 10.76 5.54
N LEU A 56 0.14 9.45 5.39
CA LEU A 56 -0.34 8.66 6.52
C LEU A 56 0.67 8.61 7.66
N LEU A 57 1.94 8.78 7.36
CA LEU A 57 2.97 8.71 8.39
C LEU A 57 2.79 9.79 9.44
N LYS A 58 2.21 10.92 9.05
CA LYS A 58 2.05 12.03 9.98
C LYS A 58 0.64 12.19 10.53
N MET A 59 -0.26 11.33 10.11
CA MET A 59 -1.62 11.45 10.59
C MET A 59 -1.80 10.79 11.94
N GLU A 60 -2.65 11.40 12.75
CA GLU A 60 -2.90 10.89 14.07
C GLU A 60 -4.12 9.99 14.05
N ILE A 61 -4.02 8.88 13.43
CA ILE A 61 -5.04 7.85 13.41
C ILE A 61 -4.35 6.52 13.73
N SER A 62 -5.10 5.53 14.07
CA SER A 62 -4.52 4.25 14.47
C SER A 62 -3.78 3.58 13.33
N GLN A 63 -2.84 2.70 13.67
CA GLN A 63 -2.10 1.97 12.65
C GLN A 63 -3.04 1.08 11.84
N THR A 64 -4.08 0.56 12.45
CA THR A 64 -5.06 -0.24 11.74
C THR A 64 -5.79 0.62 10.70
N ALA A 65 -6.11 1.86 11.05
CA ALA A 65 -6.77 2.76 10.11
C ALA A 65 -5.84 3.10 8.94
N LYS A 66 -4.55 3.31 9.21
CA LYS A 66 -3.57 3.56 8.14
C LYS A 66 -3.45 2.37 7.20
N LEU A 67 -3.38 1.18 7.77
CA LEU A 67 -3.28 -0.02 6.97
C LEU A 67 -4.56 -0.25 6.17
N LEU A 68 -5.71 0.00 6.80
CA LEU A 68 -6.99 -0.12 6.13
C LEU A 68 -7.07 0.85 4.95
N TYR A 69 -6.63 2.09 5.15
CA TYR A 69 -6.63 3.05 4.06
C TYR A 69 -5.80 2.54 2.87
N SER A 70 -4.64 1.98 3.15
CA SER A 70 -3.79 1.43 2.09
C SER A 70 -4.48 0.31 1.33
N LEU A 71 -5.20 -0.55 2.04
CA LEU A 71 -5.93 -1.63 1.42
C LEU A 71 -7.09 -1.09 0.56
N LEU A 72 -7.80 -0.10 1.08
CA LEU A 72 -8.92 0.50 0.33
C LEU A 72 -8.42 1.25 -0.90
N LEU A 73 -7.27 1.91 -0.79
CA LEU A 73 -6.69 2.60 -1.91
C LEU A 73 -6.29 1.63 -3.02
N ASP A 74 -5.70 0.51 -2.63
CA ASP A 74 -5.33 -0.53 -3.60
C ASP A 74 -6.57 -1.05 -4.31
N ARG A 75 -7.65 -1.28 -3.58
CA ARG A 75 -8.88 -1.77 -4.17
C ARG A 75 -9.50 -0.71 -5.08
N SER A 76 -9.34 0.56 -4.73
CA SER A 76 -9.86 1.65 -5.55
C SER A 76 -9.18 1.72 -6.91
N THR A 77 -7.90 1.40 -6.98
CA THR A 77 -7.20 1.40 -8.26
C THR A 77 -7.75 0.29 -9.17
N LEU A 78 -8.18 -0.82 -8.60
CA LEU A 78 -8.78 -1.87 -9.36
C LEU A 78 -10.17 -1.43 -9.85
N SER A 79 -10.95 -0.79 -9.01
CA SER A 79 -12.26 -0.25 -9.41
C SER A 79 -12.11 0.79 -10.50
N GLN A 80 -11.05 1.59 -10.42
CA GLN A 80 -10.77 2.57 -11.44
C GLN A 80 -10.51 1.91 -12.79
N LYS A 81 -9.75 0.83 -12.80
CA LYS A 81 -9.49 0.11 -14.03
C LYS A 81 -10.77 -0.52 -14.58
N ASN A 82 -11.65 -0.95 -13.70
CA ASN A 82 -12.90 -1.58 -14.10
C ASN A 82 -14.01 -0.54 -14.35
N LYS A 83 -13.70 0.73 -14.17
CA LYS A 83 -14.65 1.82 -14.39
C LYS A 83 -15.90 1.73 -13.52
N TRP A 84 -15.69 1.36 -12.25
CA TRP A 84 -16.79 1.34 -11.30
C TRP A 84 -16.98 2.78 -10.79
N LEU A 85 -17.85 3.49 -11.49
CA LEU A 85 -18.09 4.89 -11.23
C LEU A 85 -19.55 5.09 -10.87
N ASP A 86 -19.80 6.05 -10.05
CA ASP A 86 -21.18 6.46 -9.79
C ASP A 86 -21.59 7.52 -10.84
N ASP A 87 -22.80 8.07 -10.68
CA ASP A 87 -23.33 9.02 -11.63
C ASP A 87 -22.55 10.33 -11.65
N GLU A 88 -21.76 10.60 -10.63
CA GLU A 88 -20.95 11.80 -10.57
C GLU A 88 -19.52 11.52 -11.01
N GLY A 89 -19.24 10.33 -11.45
CA GLY A 89 -17.91 9.95 -11.90
C GLY A 89 -16.94 9.65 -10.79
N ARG A 90 -17.43 9.41 -9.57
CA ARG A 90 -16.55 9.09 -8.45
C ARG A 90 -16.35 7.58 -8.40
N ILE A 91 -15.12 7.17 -8.09
CA ILE A 91 -14.79 5.75 -7.96
C ILE A 91 -15.30 5.25 -6.62
N TYR A 92 -16.02 4.16 -6.63
CA TYR A 92 -16.44 3.52 -5.40
C TYR A 92 -15.98 2.08 -5.35
N ILE A 93 -15.94 1.55 -4.14
CA ILE A 93 -15.61 0.15 -3.93
C ILE A 93 -16.67 -0.46 -3.03
N ILE A 94 -16.87 -1.74 -3.20
CA ILE A 94 -17.74 -2.51 -2.34
C ILE A 94 -16.81 -3.52 -1.67
N TYR A 95 -16.75 -3.43 -0.35
CA TYR A 95 -15.79 -4.27 0.36
C TYR A 95 -16.44 -4.70 1.68
N PRO A 96 -16.85 -5.93 1.79
CA PRO A 96 -17.49 -6.41 3.01
C PRO A 96 -16.51 -6.36 4.19
N ILE A 97 -17.03 -5.96 5.34
CA ILE A 97 -16.20 -5.85 6.53
C ILE A 97 -15.56 -7.18 6.89
N ALA A 98 -16.27 -8.28 6.69
CA ALA A 98 -15.72 -9.59 7.01
C ALA A 98 -14.49 -9.91 6.16
N GLU A 99 -14.52 -9.51 4.90
CA GLU A 99 -13.39 -9.76 4.02
C GLU A 99 -12.20 -8.89 4.40
N ILE A 100 -12.44 -7.64 4.76
CA ILE A 100 -11.37 -6.76 5.22
C ILE A 100 -10.77 -7.32 6.50
N ALA A 101 -11.62 -7.77 7.40
CA ALA A 101 -11.18 -8.28 8.70
C ALA A 101 -10.28 -9.50 8.51
N GLU A 102 -10.63 -10.36 7.56
CA GLU A 102 -9.83 -11.53 7.30
C GLU A 102 -8.49 -11.15 6.68
N ILE A 103 -8.48 -10.26 5.71
CA ILE A 103 -7.24 -9.86 5.07
C ILE A 103 -6.28 -9.16 6.02
N LEU A 104 -6.80 -8.34 6.90
CA LEU A 104 -5.96 -7.61 7.84
C LEU A 104 -5.72 -8.37 9.14
N ASP A 105 -6.30 -9.54 9.28
CA ASP A 105 -6.18 -10.37 10.49
C ASP A 105 -6.62 -9.55 11.70
N LYS A 106 -7.78 -8.96 11.63
CA LYS A 106 -8.33 -8.15 12.72
C LYS A 106 -9.80 -8.49 12.92
N GLY A 107 -10.31 -8.19 14.09
CA GLY A 107 -11.72 -8.44 14.35
C GLY A 107 -12.61 -7.41 13.64
N SER A 108 -13.82 -7.80 13.37
CA SER A 108 -14.78 -6.91 12.71
C SER A 108 -14.99 -5.61 13.45
N THR A 109 -14.98 -5.66 14.78
CA THR A 109 -15.16 -4.45 15.59
C THR A 109 -13.99 -3.49 15.37
N THR A 110 -12.79 -4.02 15.29
CA THR A 110 -11.60 -3.21 15.04
C THR A 110 -11.69 -2.56 13.67
N ILE A 111 -12.15 -3.31 12.66
CA ILE A 111 -12.29 -2.76 11.32
C ILE A 111 -13.37 -1.67 11.29
N LYS A 112 -14.49 -1.87 12.00
CA LYS A 112 -15.52 -0.83 12.06
C LYS A 112 -14.98 0.43 12.71
N GLY A 113 -14.16 0.27 13.75
CA GLY A 113 -13.53 1.41 14.40
C GLY A 113 -12.58 2.13 13.44
N ALA A 114 -11.77 1.39 12.73
CA ALA A 114 -10.83 1.98 11.77
C ALA A 114 -11.57 2.70 10.63
N LEU A 115 -12.69 2.14 10.17
CA LEU A 115 -13.50 2.81 9.16
C LEU A 115 -14.06 4.14 9.70
N ASN A 116 -14.46 4.16 10.97
CA ASN A 116 -14.95 5.39 11.57
C ASN A 116 -13.83 6.42 11.71
N GLU A 117 -12.63 5.98 12.05
CA GLU A 117 -11.48 6.88 12.11
C GLU A 117 -11.20 7.52 10.76
N LEU A 118 -11.22 6.73 9.70
CA LEU A 118 -10.98 7.24 8.35
C LEU A 118 -12.08 8.20 7.91
N ASP A 119 -13.32 7.90 8.25
CA ASP A 119 -14.44 8.74 7.93
C ASP A 119 -14.30 10.08 8.65
N THR A 120 -14.00 10.04 9.93
CA THR A 120 -13.82 11.24 10.74
C THR A 120 -12.61 12.05 10.26
N ALA A 121 -11.59 11.39 9.79
CA ALA A 121 -10.39 12.07 9.29
C ALA A 121 -10.60 12.63 7.87
N GLY A 122 -11.75 12.39 7.27
CA GLY A 122 -12.02 12.91 5.92
C GLY A 122 -11.35 12.12 4.82
N LEU A 123 -10.88 10.93 5.09
CA LEU A 123 -10.20 10.09 4.10
C LEU A 123 -11.11 9.05 3.49
N LEU A 124 -12.33 8.94 3.97
CA LEU A 124 -13.28 7.95 3.51
C LEU A 124 -14.67 8.53 3.60
N GLU A 125 -15.53 8.17 2.69
CA GLU A 125 -16.92 8.49 2.78
C GLU A 125 -17.70 7.19 2.58
N ARG A 126 -18.70 6.97 3.38
CA ARG A 126 -19.46 5.73 3.32
C ARG A 126 -20.89 6.04 2.97
N GLU A 127 -21.35 5.46 1.89
CA GLU A 127 -22.72 5.62 1.48
C GLU A 127 -23.45 4.30 1.72
N ARG A 128 -24.53 4.37 2.44
CA ARG A 128 -25.29 3.17 2.69
C ARG A 128 -26.12 2.83 1.48
N GLY A 129 -26.02 1.59 1.06
CA GLY A 129 -26.89 1.11 0.02
C GLY A 129 -28.30 1.08 0.51
N GLY A 130 -29.24 1.11 -0.39
CA GLY A 130 -30.62 0.98 -0.03
C GLY A 130 -30.94 -0.41 0.44
N PHE A 131 -32.21 -0.70 0.49
CA PHE A 131 -32.69 -1.94 1.11
C PHE A 131 -32.00 -3.18 0.59
N SER A 132 -31.57 -3.24 -0.61
CA SER A 132 -30.91 -4.42 -1.15
C SER A 132 -29.56 -4.14 -1.75
N ALA A 133 -29.02 -2.99 -1.54
CA ALA A 133 -27.75 -2.63 -2.17
C ALA A 133 -26.61 -2.61 -1.14
N PRO A 134 -25.45 -3.05 -1.54
CA PRO A 134 -24.32 -3.02 -0.63
C PRO A 134 -23.84 -1.59 -0.39
N ASN A 135 -23.17 -1.39 0.71
CA ASN A 135 -22.62 -0.10 1.02
C ASN A 135 -21.47 0.22 0.07
N ARG A 136 -21.37 1.47 -0.30
CA ARG A 136 -20.29 1.93 -1.15
C ARG A 136 -19.29 2.71 -0.30
N LEU A 137 -18.04 2.52 -0.60
CA LEU A 137 -16.96 3.22 0.07
C LEU A 137 -16.22 4.07 -0.96
N TYR A 138 -16.05 5.34 -0.65
CA TYR A 138 -15.33 6.26 -1.53
C TYR A 138 -14.06 6.69 -0.81
N VAL A 139 -12.93 6.33 -1.39
CA VAL A 139 -11.64 6.69 -0.80
C VAL A 139 -11.30 8.10 -1.24
N LYS A 140 -10.95 8.94 -0.28
CA LYS A 140 -10.63 10.32 -0.56
C LYS A 140 -9.13 10.53 -0.37
N VAL A 141 -8.56 11.35 -1.19
CA VAL A 141 -7.13 11.65 -1.11
C VAL A 141 -6.97 13.13 -0.82
N PRO A 142 -6.08 13.49 0.06
CA PRO A 142 -5.82 14.89 0.31
C PRO A 142 -5.22 15.55 -0.93
N PRO A 143 -5.41 16.84 -1.06
CA PRO A 143 -4.84 17.53 -2.20
C PRO A 143 -3.31 17.41 -2.15
N VAL A 144 -2.75 17.15 -3.29
CA VAL A 144 -1.31 17.05 -3.39
C VAL A 144 -0.79 18.43 -3.69
N PRO A 145 0.13 18.92 -2.89
CA PRO A 145 0.73 20.21 -3.22
C PRO A 145 1.36 20.10 -4.60
N GLN A 146 1.04 21.03 -5.43
CA GLN A 146 1.61 21.01 -6.74
C GLN A 146 3.05 21.44 -6.60
N VAL A 147 3.92 20.50 -6.57
CA VAL A 147 5.32 20.82 -6.53
C VAL A 147 5.70 21.05 -7.95
N GLN A 148 6.16 22.19 -8.22
CA GLN A 148 6.57 22.45 -9.56
C GLN A 148 7.90 21.82 -9.71
N PHE A 149 7.91 20.65 -10.25
CA PHE A 149 9.13 19.97 -10.39
C PHE A 149 10.11 20.67 -11.27
N SER A 150 9.63 21.52 -12.09
CA SER A 150 10.54 22.09 -13.04
C SER A 150 11.66 22.81 -12.37
N ASP A 151 11.35 23.52 -11.36
CA ASP A 151 12.37 24.30 -10.77
C ASP A 151 13.32 23.51 -9.94
N GLN A 152 12.87 22.42 -9.45
CA GLN A 152 13.71 21.71 -8.62
C GLN A 152 14.58 20.77 -9.32
N LEU A 153 14.21 20.44 -10.49
CA LEU A 153 15.02 19.51 -11.16
C LEU A 153 16.09 20.17 -11.92
N MET A 154 16.18 21.43 -11.86
CA MET A 154 17.19 22.04 -12.55
C MET A 154 18.22 22.38 -11.64
N PRO A 155 18.76 21.61 -10.99
CA PRO A 155 19.68 21.89 -10.02
C PRO A 155 20.79 22.40 -10.73
N GLY A 156 21.03 23.37 -10.55
CA GLY A 156 22.11 23.85 -10.90
C GLY A 156 22.91 23.07 -11.65
N SER A 157 22.57 22.75 -12.36
CA SER A 157 23.31 22.14 -13.05
C SER A 157 24.35 22.91 -13.16
N PRO A 158 25.23 22.82 -12.86
CA PRO A 158 26.39 23.57 -12.87
C PRO A 158 26.97 23.78 -14.00
#